data_e6ae18253a67cd083c358e84376cf9e4
#
_entry.id   e6ae18253a67cd083c358e84376cf9e4
#
_cell.length_a   1.000
_cell.length_b   1.000
_cell.length_c   1.000
_cell.angle_alpha   90.00
_cell.angle_beta   90.00
_cell.angle_gamma   90.00
#
_symmetry.space_group_name_H-M   'P 1'
#
loop_
_entity.id
_entity.type
_entity.pdbx_description
1 polymer ?
#
loop_
_entity_poly.entity_id
_entity_poly.type
_entity_poly.pdbx_seq_one_letter_code
_entity_poly.pdbx_strand_id
1 'polypeptide(L)'
;RYVRALLLLQVPVTIYVSAFHAHAQVHVMSYLQRLGQTPAAPASVGFLMPCHSTPWQSHMHTPALEAAGDSGDAGLAWFLACPPPRGIDAAHYRDQTDVFFSDPVHYLETRFPPHVDPRFPPMRQRDFQPSGAPNDLGWRHPWPSHLVLFASLLERRAHARTVRDVLAARGYVEQKRLWNALAHPDAERRGDVVVWAWRPPTP
;
A
#
# COMPACT_ATOMS: atom_id res chain seq x y z
N ARG A 1 -6.32 -12.98 -45.09
CA ARG A 1 -6.38 -11.54 -44.74
C ARG A 1 -6.74 -11.36 -43.28
N TYR A 2 -7.80 -11.96 -42.77
CA TYR A 2 -8.26 -11.81 -41.37
C TYR A 2 -7.20 -12.25 -40.34
N VAL A 3 -6.51 -13.37 -40.56
CA VAL A 3 -5.46 -13.85 -39.65
C VAL A 3 -4.32 -12.83 -39.51
N ARG A 4 -3.89 -12.21 -40.60
CA ARG A 4 -2.84 -11.17 -40.57
C ARG A 4 -3.32 -9.92 -39.81
N ALA A 5 -4.56 -9.51 -40.03
CA ALA A 5 -5.14 -8.37 -39.28
C ALA A 5 -5.25 -8.66 -37.78
N LEU A 6 -5.69 -9.87 -37.41
CA LEU A 6 -5.70 -10.31 -36.02
C LEU A 6 -4.31 -10.29 -35.38
N LEU A 7 -3.30 -10.85 -36.06
CA LEU A 7 -1.94 -10.83 -35.53
C LEU A 7 -1.37 -9.41 -35.38
N LEU A 8 -1.64 -8.51 -36.36
CA LEU A 8 -1.20 -7.13 -36.29
C LEU A 8 -1.85 -6.34 -35.15
N LEU A 9 -3.07 -6.68 -34.76
CA LEU A 9 -3.77 -6.06 -33.63
C LEU A 9 -3.41 -6.72 -32.29
N GLN A 10 -3.34 -8.04 -32.26
CA GLN A 10 -3.12 -8.79 -31.02
C GLN A 10 -1.67 -8.67 -30.50
N VAL A 11 -0.68 -8.69 -31.39
CA VAL A 11 0.73 -8.66 -30.98
C VAL A 11 1.08 -7.39 -30.19
N PRO A 12 0.75 -6.15 -30.64
CA PRO A 12 1.02 -4.95 -29.86
C PRO A 12 0.29 -4.93 -28.51
N VAL A 13 -0.98 -5.38 -28.47
CA VAL A 13 -1.76 -5.45 -27.24
C VAL A 13 -1.14 -6.44 -26.26
N THR A 14 -0.76 -7.62 -26.75
CA THR A 14 -0.11 -8.65 -25.92
C THR A 14 1.24 -8.14 -25.37
N ILE A 15 2.05 -7.50 -26.19
CA ILE A 15 3.32 -6.90 -25.74
C ILE A 15 3.04 -5.85 -24.66
N TYR A 16 2.08 -4.95 -24.88
CA TYR A 16 1.74 -3.92 -23.90
C TYR A 16 1.28 -4.55 -22.56
N VAL A 17 0.33 -5.47 -22.60
CA VAL A 17 -0.22 -6.09 -21.39
C VAL A 17 0.84 -6.93 -20.67
N SER A 18 1.66 -7.69 -21.39
CA SER A 18 2.65 -8.59 -20.79
C SER A 18 3.92 -7.88 -20.32
N ALA A 19 4.34 -6.81 -21.00
CA ALA A 19 5.62 -6.17 -20.74
C ALA A 19 5.53 -4.81 -20.02
N PHE A 20 4.36 -4.17 -20.02
CA PHE A 20 4.23 -2.80 -19.52
C PHE A 20 3.08 -2.62 -18.52
N HIS A 21 1.92 -3.23 -18.74
CA HIS A 21 0.74 -3.00 -17.89
C HIS A 21 0.94 -3.60 -16.49
N ALA A 22 0.69 -2.79 -15.45
CA ALA A 22 0.75 -3.19 -14.04
C ALA A 22 2.13 -3.66 -13.55
N HIS A 23 3.20 -3.39 -14.27
CA HIS A 23 4.56 -3.81 -13.90
C HIS A 23 5.09 -3.14 -12.62
N ALA A 24 4.63 -1.92 -12.32
CA ALA A 24 5.07 -1.20 -11.12
C ALA A 24 4.75 -1.95 -9.83
N GLN A 25 3.65 -2.71 -9.82
CA GLN A 25 3.22 -3.51 -8.66
C GLN A 25 4.20 -4.65 -8.34
N VAL A 26 4.86 -5.20 -9.34
CA VAL A 26 5.93 -6.19 -9.20
C VAL A 26 7.28 -5.52 -8.96
N HIS A 27 7.57 -4.47 -9.72
CA HIS A 27 8.84 -3.76 -9.65
C HIS A 27 9.06 -3.06 -8.31
N VAL A 28 8.01 -2.61 -7.63
CA VAL A 28 8.14 -2.04 -6.29
C VAL A 28 8.66 -3.05 -5.28
N MET A 29 8.25 -4.32 -5.40
CA MET A 29 8.76 -5.39 -4.54
C MET A 29 10.25 -5.64 -4.77
N SER A 30 10.67 -5.70 -6.04
CA SER A 30 12.09 -5.81 -6.40
C SER A 30 12.91 -4.58 -5.98
N TYR A 31 12.30 -3.39 -6.00
CA TYR A 31 12.93 -2.18 -5.50
C TYR A 31 13.13 -2.25 -3.98
N LEU A 32 12.12 -2.63 -3.21
CA LEU A 32 12.20 -2.77 -1.76
C LEU A 32 13.20 -3.84 -1.34
N GLN A 33 13.23 -4.99 -2.05
CA GLN A 33 14.20 -6.05 -1.83
C GLN A 33 15.64 -5.55 -2.01
N ARG A 34 15.92 -4.83 -3.10
CA ARG A 34 17.25 -4.23 -3.31
C ARG A 34 17.58 -3.17 -2.27
N LEU A 35 16.60 -2.33 -1.93
CA LEU A 35 16.79 -1.30 -0.89
C LEU A 35 17.12 -1.93 0.46
N GLY A 36 16.50 -3.07 0.78
CA GLY A 36 16.77 -3.85 1.99
C GLY A 36 18.21 -4.39 2.11
N GLN A 37 18.96 -4.40 1.00
CA GLN A 37 20.37 -4.82 0.97
C GLN A 37 21.35 -3.63 1.10
N THR A 38 20.86 -2.42 1.32
CA THR A 38 21.65 -1.20 1.41
C THR A 38 21.61 -0.63 2.84
N PRO A 39 22.50 0.30 3.20
CA PRO A 39 22.41 1.04 4.46
C PRO A 39 21.12 1.84 4.64
N ALA A 40 20.36 2.08 3.55
CA ALA A 40 19.07 2.74 3.56
C ALA A 40 17.91 1.74 3.63
N ALA A 41 18.14 0.52 4.12
CA ALA A 41 17.13 -0.52 4.25
C ALA A 41 15.88 -0.01 4.99
N PRO A 42 14.67 -0.35 4.51
CA PRO A 42 13.46 -0.02 5.22
C PRO A 42 13.43 -0.67 6.62
N ALA A 43 13.19 0.12 7.65
CA ALA A 43 12.95 -0.43 8.99
C ALA A 43 11.56 -1.09 9.08
N SER A 44 10.59 -0.54 8.33
CA SER A 44 9.25 -1.11 8.19
C SER A 44 8.60 -0.59 6.90
N VAL A 45 7.62 -1.32 6.35
CA VAL A 45 6.93 -0.95 5.12
C VAL A 45 5.42 -1.13 5.28
N GLY A 46 4.65 -0.09 4.96
CA GLY A 46 3.20 -0.14 4.90
C GLY A 46 2.69 0.00 3.46
N PHE A 47 1.77 -0.87 3.06
CA PHE A 47 1.16 -0.84 1.73
C PHE A 47 -0.26 -0.27 1.84
N LEU A 48 -0.42 0.99 1.45
CA LEU A 48 -1.72 1.67 1.35
C LEU A 48 -2.27 1.50 -0.08
N MET A 49 -2.50 0.26 -0.44
CA MET A 49 -2.94 -0.15 -1.78
C MET A 49 -4.19 -1.02 -1.67
N PRO A 50 -5.04 -1.06 -2.72
CA PRO A 50 -6.14 -2.02 -2.78
C PRO A 50 -5.63 -3.45 -2.62
N CYS A 51 -6.47 -4.32 -2.09
CA CYS A 51 -6.15 -5.72 -1.86
C CYS A 51 -5.55 -6.39 -3.10
N HIS A 52 -4.59 -7.28 -2.87
CA HIS A 52 -3.92 -8.06 -3.92
C HIS A 52 -3.22 -7.22 -5.00
N SER A 53 -2.81 -5.99 -4.68
CA SER A 53 -2.12 -5.13 -5.65
C SER A 53 -0.67 -5.50 -5.88
N THR A 54 -0.02 -6.20 -4.96
CA THR A 54 1.40 -6.60 -5.08
C THR A 54 1.56 -8.10 -4.82
N PRO A 55 2.57 -8.77 -5.42
CA PRO A 55 2.83 -10.19 -5.20
C PRO A 55 3.50 -10.50 -3.86
N TRP A 56 3.44 -9.60 -2.90
CA TRP A 56 3.87 -9.69 -1.52
C TRP A 56 5.08 -10.63 -1.26
N GLN A 57 4.87 -11.68 -0.44
CA GLN A 57 5.93 -12.57 0.05
C GLN A 57 6.69 -13.29 -1.08
N SER A 58 6.02 -13.65 -2.17
CA SER A 58 6.66 -14.31 -3.30
C SER A 58 7.77 -13.50 -3.98
N HIS A 59 7.89 -12.21 -3.67
CA HIS A 59 8.87 -11.32 -4.29
C HIS A 59 9.71 -10.52 -3.28
N MET A 60 9.29 -10.44 -2.02
CA MET A 60 10.00 -9.59 -1.06
C MET A 60 11.21 -10.29 -0.45
N HIS A 61 11.05 -11.53 0.01
CA HIS A 61 12.11 -12.37 0.58
C HIS A 61 13.11 -11.60 1.46
N THR A 62 12.59 -10.73 2.33
CA THR A 62 13.41 -9.91 3.23
C THR A 62 13.13 -10.35 4.67
N PRO A 63 13.94 -11.27 5.24
CA PRO A 63 13.67 -11.85 6.56
C PRO A 63 13.47 -10.81 7.67
N ALA A 64 14.20 -9.70 7.60
CA ALA A 64 14.07 -8.62 8.58
C ALA A 64 12.68 -7.94 8.57
N LEU A 65 11.98 -7.90 7.43
CA LEU A 65 10.64 -7.35 7.30
C LEU A 65 9.55 -8.40 7.54
N GLU A 66 9.87 -9.67 7.34
CA GLU A 66 8.96 -10.81 7.51
C GLU A 66 8.94 -11.35 8.94
N ALA A 67 10.00 -11.09 9.71
CA ALA A 67 10.09 -11.57 11.07
C ALA A 67 8.95 -11.03 11.93
N ALA A 68 8.00 -11.91 12.26
CA ALA A 68 7.12 -11.68 13.39
C ALA A 68 7.99 -11.63 14.65
N GLY A 69 7.82 -10.60 15.47
CA GLY A 69 8.49 -10.56 16.77
C GLY A 69 8.04 -11.75 17.64
N ASP A 70 8.85 -12.14 18.61
CA ASP A 70 8.56 -13.23 19.56
C ASP A 70 7.23 -13.06 20.33
N SER A 71 6.61 -11.89 20.20
CA SER A 71 5.38 -11.49 20.91
C SER A 71 4.09 -11.69 20.10
N GLY A 72 4.10 -12.41 18.97
CA GLY A 72 2.94 -12.55 18.07
C GLY A 72 2.66 -11.28 17.25
N ASP A 73 3.68 -10.46 17.04
CA ASP A 73 3.60 -9.29 16.19
C ASP A 73 3.53 -9.70 14.70
N ALA A 74 2.76 -8.96 13.91
CA ALA A 74 2.52 -9.28 12.51
C ALA A 74 3.65 -8.84 11.55
N GLY A 75 4.81 -8.52 12.09
CA GLY A 75 5.99 -8.14 11.32
C GLY A 75 6.11 -6.63 11.06
N LEU A 76 7.20 -6.27 10.40
CA LEU A 76 7.55 -4.89 10.05
C LEU A 76 6.99 -4.47 8.68
N ALA A 77 6.48 -5.42 7.91
CA ALA A 77 5.78 -5.16 6.66
C ALA A 77 4.29 -5.51 6.82
N TRP A 78 3.40 -4.62 6.37
CA TRP A 78 1.96 -4.79 6.49
C TRP A 78 1.21 -4.19 5.28
N PHE A 79 -0.02 -4.63 5.09
CA PHE A 79 -0.92 -4.15 4.04
C PHE A 79 -2.34 -4.00 4.60
N LEU A 80 -3.19 -3.28 3.87
CA LEU A 80 -4.61 -3.18 4.19
C LEU A 80 -5.28 -4.54 3.99
N ALA A 81 -5.88 -5.08 5.06
CA ALA A 81 -6.51 -6.39 5.04
C ALA A 81 -7.89 -6.35 4.36
N CYS A 82 -8.24 -7.44 3.67
CA CYS A 82 -9.55 -7.64 3.06
C CYS A 82 -10.08 -9.06 3.33
N PRO A 83 -10.24 -9.45 4.59
CA PRO A 83 -10.78 -10.76 4.91
C PRO A 83 -12.24 -10.86 4.43
N PRO A 84 -12.67 -12.03 3.94
CA PRO A 84 -14.07 -12.21 3.57
C PRO A 84 -14.98 -12.15 4.81
N PRO A 85 -16.27 -11.77 4.65
CA PRO A 85 -17.22 -11.75 5.74
C PRO A 85 -17.40 -13.18 6.31
N ARG A 86 -17.34 -13.29 7.65
CA ARG A 86 -17.58 -14.54 8.35
C ARG A 86 -18.71 -14.33 9.37
N GLY A 87 -19.88 -14.93 9.11
CA GLY A 87 -21.03 -14.81 9.99
C GLY A 87 -21.71 -13.42 10.01
N ILE A 88 -21.37 -12.56 9.06
CA ILE A 88 -21.96 -11.24 8.85
C ILE A 88 -22.55 -11.23 7.44
N ASP A 89 -23.71 -10.57 7.27
CA ASP A 89 -24.30 -10.36 5.95
C ASP A 89 -23.33 -9.55 5.06
N ALA A 90 -23.00 -10.09 3.90
CA ALA A 90 -22.08 -9.46 2.94
C ALA A 90 -22.54 -8.05 2.52
N ALA A 91 -23.84 -7.78 2.51
CA ALA A 91 -24.37 -6.46 2.16
C ALA A 91 -24.02 -5.36 3.19
N HIS A 92 -23.73 -5.75 4.42
CA HIS A 92 -23.39 -4.84 5.53
C HIS A 92 -21.92 -4.92 5.93
N TYR A 93 -21.16 -5.82 5.32
CA TYR A 93 -19.75 -5.99 5.63
C TYR A 93 -18.90 -5.00 4.85
N ARG A 94 -17.96 -4.38 5.56
CA ARG A 94 -16.89 -3.56 4.97
C ARG A 94 -15.56 -4.01 5.52
N ASP A 95 -14.66 -4.37 4.63
CA ASP A 95 -13.30 -4.70 5.01
C ASP A 95 -12.46 -3.43 5.28
N GLN A 96 -11.23 -3.63 5.69
CA GLN A 96 -10.31 -2.53 5.98
C GLN A 96 -10.01 -1.67 4.74
N THR A 97 -9.92 -2.32 3.57
CA THR A 97 -9.68 -1.63 2.30
C THR A 97 -10.84 -0.72 1.94
N ASP A 98 -12.08 -1.21 2.06
CA ASP A 98 -13.30 -0.41 1.83
C ASP A 98 -13.36 0.80 2.75
N VAL A 99 -13.06 0.59 4.03
CA VAL A 99 -13.07 1.68 5.03
C VAL A 99 -11.98 2.70 4.72
N PHE A 100 -10.78 2.26 4.39
CA PHE A 100 -9.67 3.15 4.05
C PHE A 100 -9.98 3.99 2.80
N PHE A 101 -10.38 3.36 1.70
CA PHE A 101 -10.60 4.06 0.42
C PHE A 101 -11.86 4.92 0.41
N SER A 102 -12.80 4.73 1.35
CA SER A 102 -13.95 5.63 1.49
C SER A 102 -13.55 7.03 1.96
N ASP A 103 -12.64 7.15 2.92
CA ASP A 103 -12.07 8.42 3.41
C ASP A 103 -10.64 8.21 3.91
N PRO A 104 -9.64 8.19 3.00
CA PRO A 104 -8.27 7.90 3.38
C PRO A 104 -7.63 8.98 4.26
N VAL A 105 -8.04 10.24 4.14
CA VAL A 105 -7.53 11.32 4.98
C VAL A 105 -7.97 11.11 6.43
N HIS A 106 -9.27 10.92 6.65
CA HIS A 106 -9.81 10.65 7.98
C HIS A 106 -9.22 9.38 8.58
N TYR A 107 -9.04 8.33 7.77
CA TYR A 107 -8.42 7.08 8.22
C TYR A 107 -6.99 7.31 8.72
N LEU A 108 -6.16 8.01 7.95
CA LEU A 108 -4.78 8.32 8.34
C LEU A 108 -4.71 9.18 9.62
N GLU A 109 -5.65 10.10 9.81
CA GLU A 109 -5.68 10.96 10.98
C GLU A 109 -6.17 10.26 12.26
N THR A 110 -7.03 9.24 12.12
CA THR A 110 -7.67 8.59 13.27
C THR A 110 -7.10 7.22 13.61
N ARG A 111 -6.48 6.53 12.63
CA ARG A 111 -5.96 5.15 12.80
C ARG A 111 -4.46 5.07 12.97
N PHE A 112 -3.78 6.16 12.70
CA PHE A 112 -2.34 6.29 12.93
C PHE A 112 -2.09 7.24 14.10
N PRO A 113 -0.95 7.08 14.80
CA PRO A 113 -0.57 8.01 15.87
C PRO A 113 -0.39 9.44 15.33
N PRO A 114 -0.55 10.48 16.18
CA PRO A 114 -0.33 11.86 15.77
C PRO A 114 1.12 12.15 15.35
N HIS A 115 2.08 11.34 15.79
CA HIS A 115 3.50 11.49 15.47
C HIS A 115 4.08 10.15 15.01
N VAL A 116 5.11 10.23 14.14
CA VAL A 116 5.88 9.06 13.71
C VAL A 116 6.85 8.68 14.84
N ASP A 117 6.84 7.42 15.24
CA ASP A 117 7.86 6.86 16.13
C ASP A 117 9.07 6.45 15.27
N PRO A 118 10.26 7.08 15.44
CA PRO A 118 11.43 6.78 14.64
C PRO A 118 12.00 5.37 14.86
N ARG A 119 11.50 4.63 15.85
CA ARG A 119 11.85 3.22 16.06
C ARG A 119 11.06 2.28 15.16
N PHE A 120 9.99 2.77 14.50
CA PHE A 120 9.12 2.02 13.59
C PHE A 120 8.68 0.67 14.15
N PRO A 121 7.92 0.64 15.25
CA PRO A 121 7.53 -0.61 15.89
C PRO A 121 6.69 -1.47 14.93
N PRO A 122 6.75 -2.82 15.07
CA PRO A 122 5.93 -3.73 14.27
C PRO A 122 4.45 -3.54 14.58
N MET A 123 3.59 -3.88 13.62
CA MET A 123 2.17 -4.00 13.87
C MET A 123 1.89 -5.18 14.79
N ARG A 124 0.98 -4.99 15.74
CA ARG A 124 0.52 -6.06 16.61
C ARG A 124 -0.62 -6.82 15.95
N GLN A 125 -0.72 -8.11 16.22
CA GLN A 125 -1.77 -8.93 15.64
C GLN A 125 -3.19 -8.41 15.97
N ARG A 126 -3.41 -7.85 17.16
CA ARG A 126 -4.66 -7.21 17.56
C ARG A 126 -5.04 -6.01 16.68
N ASP A 127 -4.06 -5.33 16.08
CA ASP A 127 -4.27 -4.14 15.25
C ASP A 127 -4.82 -4.49 13.85
N PHE A 128 -4.80 -5.78 13.49
CA PHE A 128 -5.38 -6.32 12.25
C PHE A 128 -6.85 -6.73 12.39
N GLN A 129 -7.36 -6.85 13.60
CA GLN A 129 -8.71 -7.34 13.80
C GLN A 129 -9.68 -6.18 13.95
N PRO A 130 -10.82 -6.21 13.22
CA PRO A 130 -11.93 -5.34 13.56
C PRO A 130 -12.43 -5.74 14.96
N SER A 131 -12.74 -4.76 15.79
CA SER A 131 -13.22 -5.02 17.15
C SER A 131 -14.64 -5.57 17.21
N GLY A 132 -15.29 -5.79 16.06
CA GLY A 132 -16.57 -6.48 15.95
C GLY A 132 -17.80 -5.57 15.98
N ALA A 133 -17.67 -4.29 16.27
CA ALA A 133 -18.79 -3.36 16.15
C ALA A 133 -18.93 -2.86 14.70
N PRO A 134 -20.14 -2.67 14.17
CA PRO A 134 -20.36 -2.26 12.78
C PRO A 134 -19.65 -0.96 12.35
N ASN A 135 -19.37 -0.08 13.31
CA ASN A 135 -18.64 1.18 13.11
C ASN A 135 -17.30 1.19 13.83
N ASP A 136 -16.90 0.09 14.43
CA ASP A 136 -15.65 0.01 15.12
C ASP A 136 -14.59 -0.47 14.15
N LEU A 137 -13.80 0.36 13.98
CA LEU A 137 -12.62 0.34 13.16
C LEU A 137 -11.46 0.04 14.10
N GLY A 138 -11.37 -1.20 14.57
CA GLY A 138 -10.31 -1.67 15.47
C GLY A 138 -8.92 -1.59 14.84
N TRP A 139 -8.84 -1.47 13.52
CA TRP A 139 -7.58 -1.36 12.80
C TRP A 139 -6.78 -0.13 13.23
N ARG A 140 -5.56 -0.37 13.72
CA ARG A 140 -4.58 0.65 14.09
C ARG A 140 -3.27 0.35 13.40
N HIS A 141 -2.53 1.40 13.05
CA HIS A 141 -1.26 1.24 12.36
C HIS A 141 -0.19 2.10 13.02
N PRO A 142 1.00 1.57 13.31
CA PRO A 142 2.16 2.43 13.48
C PRO A 142 2.54 3.06 12.14
N TRP A 143 3.10 4.27 12.18
CA TRP A 143 3.69 4.85 10.98
C TRP A 143 4.92 4.03 10.57
N PRO A 144 5.00 3.50 9.35
CA PRO A 144 6.17 2.75 8.90
C PRO A 144 7.27 3.69 8.43
N SER A 145 8.49 3.18 8.27
CA SER A 145 9.58 3.97 7.66
C SER A 145 9.32 4.28 6.18
N HIS A 146 8.63 3.36 5.48
CA HIS A 146 8.28 3.51 4.06
C HIS A 146 6.80 3.19 3.83
N LEU A 147 6.18 3.97 2.95
CA LEU A 147 4.81 3.76 2.47
C LEU A 147 4.81 3.50 0.98
N VAL A 148 4.03 2.51 0.55
CA VAL A 148 3.82 2.17 -0.86
C VAL A 148 2.36 2.41 -1.20
N LEU A 149 2.10 3.17 -2.26
CA LEU A 149 0.74 3.53 -2.66
C LEU A 149 0.66 3.86 -4.17
N PHE A 150 -0.54 3.89 -4.72
CA PHE A 150 -0.76 4.45 -6.05
C PHE A 150 -0.81 5.98 -5.99
N ALA A 151 -0.28 6.63 -7.00
CA ALA A 151 -0.20 8.09 -7.04
C ALA A 151 -1.58 8.78 -6.99
N SER A 152 -2.63 8.12 -7.50
CA SER A 152 -4.01 8.60 -7.40
C SER A 152 -4.48 8.80 -5.96
N LEU A 153 -3.98 8.00 -5.02
CA LEU A 153 -4.32 8.14 -3.61
C LEU A 153 -3.84 9.48 -3.03
N LEU A 154 -2.71 9.99 -3.47
CA LEU A 154 -2.15 11.25 -2.97
C LEU A 154 -3.07 12.45 -3.20
N GLU A 155 -3.89 12.40 -4.24
CA GLU A 155 -4.82 13.46 -4.62
C GLU A 155 -6.22 13.32 -3.98
N ARG A 156 -6.47 12.22 -3.25
CA ARG A 156 -7.72 12.04 -2.51
C ARG A 156 -7.82 13.08 -1.40
N ARG A 157 -9.01 13.68 -1.28
CA ARG A 157 -9.26 14.81 -0.38
C ARG A 157 -10.34 14.50 0.63
N ALA A 158 -10.15 15.02 1.85
CA ALA A 158 -11.24 15.29 2.77
C ALA A 158 -11.11 16.76 3.22
N HIS A 159 -12.20 17.51 3.07
CA HIS A 159 -12.22 18.95 3.32
C HIS A 159 -11.14 19.69 2.50
N ALA A 160 -10.24 20.41 3.18
CA ALA A 160 -9.18 21.20 2.55
C ALA A 160 -7.85 20.46 2.39
N ARG A 161 -7.73 19.21 2.89
CA ARG A 161 -6.47 18.45 2.93
C ARG A 161 -6.48 17.27 1.99
N THR A 162 -5.34 16.97 1.40
CA THR A 162 -5.10 15.77 0.61
C THR A 162 -4.34 14.73 1.43
N VAL A 163 -4.30 13.47 0.95
CA VAL A 163 -3.41 12.44 1.53
C VAL A 163 -1.95 12.89 1.46
N ARG A 164 -1.56 13.54 0.37
CA ARG A 164 -0.22 14.15 0.22
C ARG A 164 0.10 15.11 1.36
N ASP A 165 -0.83 15.99 1.71
CA ASP A 165 -0.64 16.98 2.78
C ASP A 165 -0.47 16.31 4.14
N VAL A 166 -1.26 15.24 4.39
CA VAL A 166 -1.14 14.45 5.63
C VAL A 166 0.23 13.80 5.73
N LEU A 167 0.69 13.14 4.67
CA LEU A 167 1.99 12.46 4.65
C LEU A 167 3.15 13.46 4.78
N ALA A 168 3.10 14.57 4.04
CA ALA A 168 4.12 15.61 4.12
C ALA A 168 4.21 16.23 5.52
N ALA A 169 3.06 16.49 6.16
CA ALA A 169 3.00 16.99 7.54
C ALA A 169 3.58 16.00 8.58
N ARG A 170 3.68 14.70 8.25
CA ARG A 170 4.32 13.68 9.08
C ARG A 170 5.81 13.48 8.76
N GLY A 171 6.36 14.21 7.79
CA GLY A 171 7.75 14.12 7.38
C GLY A 171 8.03 13.06 6.31
N TYR A 172 7.00 12.56 5.61
CA TYR A 172 7.21 11.69 4.47
C TYR A 172 7.50 12.48 3.21
N VAL A 173 8.44 11.96 2.39
CA VAL A 173 8.81 12.49 1.08
C VAL A 173 8.81 11.39 0.04
N GLU A 174 8.47 11.71 -1.19
CA GLU A 174 8.54 10.76 -2.29
C GLU A 174 9.99 10.37 -2.56
N GLN A 175 10.29 9.07 -2.45
CA GLN A 175 11.63 8.51 -2.66
C GLN A 175 11.77 7.86 -4.03
N LYS A 176 10.72 7.20 -4.51
CA LYS A 176 10.71 6.48 -5.77
C LYS A 176 9.35 6.54 -6.42
N ARG A 177 9.35 6.66 -7.74
CA ARG A 177 8.17 6.59 -8.59
C ARG A 177 8.40 5.53 -9.67
N LEU A 178 7.43 4.66 -9.86
CA LEU A 178 7.46 3.55 -10.81
C LEU A 178 6.24 3.66 -11.71
N TRP A 179 6.48 3.82 -13.00
CA TRP A 179 5.42 3.87 -13.99
C TRP A 179 4.60 2.57 -13.99
N ASN A 180 3.28 2.68 -13.97
CA ASN A 180 2.39 1.53 -13.82
C ASN A 180 1.63 1.18 -15.10
N ALA A 181 0.87 2.12 -15.64
CA ALA A 181 0.03 1.89 -16.82
C ALA A 181 -0.37 3.21 -17.46
N LEU A 182 -0.70 3.19 -18.75
CA LEU A 182 -1.28 4.35 -19.45
C LEU A 182 -2.68 4.70 -18.89
N ALA A 183 -3.48 3.68 -18.58
CA ALA A 183 -4.81 3.81 -18.00
C ALA A 183 -5.11 2.57 -17.15
N HIS A 184 -5.95 2.74 -16.13
CA HIS A 184 -6.47 1.65 -15.32
C HIS A 184 -7.98 1.88 -15.08
N PRO A 185 -8.83 0.85 -15.26
CA PRO A 185 -10.28 0.97 -15.06
C PRO A 185 -10.62 1.28 -13.59
N ASP A 186 -9.91 0.66 -12.67
CA ASP A 186 -10.04 0.89 -11.24
C ASP A 186 -9.38 2.22 -10.85
N ALA A 187 -10.19 3.15 -10.33
CA ALA A 187 -9.75 4.48 -9.94
C ALA A 187 -8.69 4.45 -8.82
N GLU A 188 -8.74 3.46 -7.95
CA GLU A 188 -7.82 3.32 -6.81
C GLU A 188 -6.44 2.82 -7.24
N ARG A 189 -6.34 2.17 -8.40
CA ARG A 189 -5.09 1.66 -8.99
C ARG A 189 -4.52 2.55 -10.09
N ARG A 190 -5.04 3.76 -10.24
CA ARG A 190 -4.57 4.71 -11.26
C ARG A 190 -3.26 5.37 -10.89
N GLY A 191 -2.52 5.73 -11.92
CA GLY A 191 -1.21 6.39 -11.81
C GLY A 191 -0.08 5.43 -11.48
N ASP A 192 1.06 6.02 -11.20
CA ASP A 192 2.28 5.31 -10.85
C ASP A 192 2.18 4.66 -9.47
N VAL A 193 3.01 3.66 -9.20
CA VAL A 193 3.28 3.21 -7.84
C VAL A 193 4.39 4.06 -7.27
N VAL A 194 4.16 4.67 -6.11
CA VAL A 194 5.12 5.55 -5.45
C VAL A 194 5.52 4.99 -4.09
N VAL A 195 6.78 5.19 -3.74
CA VAL A 195 7.33 4.89 -2.43
C VAL A 195 7.66 6.21 -1.74
N TRP A 196 7.07 6.40 -0.58
CA TRP A 196 7.32 7.54 0.29
C TRP A 196 8.12 7.08 1.50
N ALA A 197 9.22 7.76 1.79
CA ALA A 197 10.09 7.48 2.92
C ALA A 197 9.98 8.59 3.98
N TRP A 198 9.93 8.20 5.23
CA TRP A 198 10.01 9.15 6.33
C TRP A 198 11.41 9.74 6.42
N ARG A 199 11.46 11.04 6.65
CA ARG A 199 12.69 11.79 6.92
C ARG A 199 12.56 12.49 8.25
N PRO A 200 13.55 12.37 9.13
CA PRO A 200 13.53 13.16 10.36
C PRO A 200 13.47 14.65 10.01
N PRO A 201 12.75 15.45 10.80
CA PRO A 201 12.79 16.90 10.62
C PRO A 201 14.24 17.35 10.70
N THR A 202 14.66 18.17 9.75
CA THR A 202 15.95 18.84 9.81
C THR A 202 15.96 19.74 11.05
N PRO A 203 17.03 19.69 11.87
CA PRO A 203 17.14 20.50 13.06
C PRO A 203 17.12 22.01 12.74
#